data_0e2ea70444104baca8244832849bf412
#
_entry.id   0e2ea70444104baca8244832849bf412
#
_cell.length_a   1.000
_cell.length_b   1.000
_cell.length_c   1.000
_cell.angle_alpha   90.00
_cell.angle_beta   90.00
_cell.angle_gamma   90.00
#
_symmetry.space_group_name_H-M   'P 1'
#
loop_
_entity.id
_entity.type
_entity.pdbx_description
1 polymer ?
#
loop_
_entity_poly.entity_id
_entity_poly.type
_entity_poly.pdbx_seq_one_letter_code
_entity_poly.pdbx_strand_id
1 'polypeptide(L)'
;MKIAVLGAGGFVGSSIAKYFAKDHLVIPVTRETVNLLDPILVTKWLSNNRFDIIINAATTMNDSALLDDTRNNLGLFMNFYNNRNLFDKFINFSSGAEFDRRNDINQYTEEQIFSVMPVDSYGFGQNIKSRISWDTPGFYTIRIFNCFGLGEISTRIFPRLLKATKENPLKIVNDREFDYFGVRDLCKLTEYVINNSLSSKDINAVYQEKHTISTVLSKFCSLNNLEPNYQIESVGGNRYTGSGRNLNELPVQLLGLEHELKYYNEPLY
;
A
#
# COMPACT_ATOMS: atom_id res chain seq x y z
N MET A 1 17.95 10.12 9.84
CA MET A 1 18.21 9.32 8.61
C MET A 1 17.89 10.16 7.39
N LYS A 2 18.50 9.83 6.25
CA LYS A 2 18.16 10.40 4.94
C LYS A 2 17.30 9.38 4.17
N ILE A 3 16.05 9.73 3.90
CA ILE A 3 15.04 8.83 3.36
C ILE A 3 14.59 9.33 1.99
N ALA A 4 14.62 8.48 0.97
CA ALA A 4 13.96 8.77 -0.30
C ALA A 4 12.58 8.11 -0.34
N VAL A 5 11.54 8.87 -0.69
CA VAL A 5 10.19 8.35 -0.88
C VAL A 5 9.82 8.42 -2.35
N LEU A 6 9.85 7.27 -3.02
CA LEU A 6 9.50 7.15 -4.44
C LEU A 6 7.98 7.19 -4.58
N GLY A 7 7.49 7.90 -5.59
CA GLY A 7 6.06 8.08 -5.81
C GLY A 7 5.41 9.06 -4.85
N ALA A 8 6.16 10.04 -4.35
CA ALA A 8 5.70 11.06 -3.40
C ALA A 8 4.59 11.99 -3.93
N GLY A 9 4.28 11.95 -5.22
CA GLY A 9 3.13 12.64 -5.81
C GLY A 9 1.79 11.91 -5.62
N GLY A 10 1.80 10.62 -5.23
CA GLY A 10 0.61 9.82 -4.99
C GLY A 10 0.12 9.91 -3.53
N PHE A 11 -1.08 9.36 -3.26
CA PHE A 11 -1.70 9.38 -1.93
C PHE A 11 -0.79 8.78 -0.84
N VAL A 12 -0.39 7.52 -1.00
CA VAL A 12 0.45 6.82 0.00
C VAL A 12 1.82 7.47 0.10
N GLY A 13 2.48 7.71 -1.04
CA GLY A 13 3.84 8.29 -1.05
C GLY A 13 3.90 9.68 -0.43
N SER A 14 2.91 10.55 -0.70
CA SER A 14 2.85 11.89 -0.11
C SER A 14 2.59 11.83 1.39
N SER A 15 1.75 10.91 1.86
CA SER A 15 1.46 10.71 3.28
C SER A 15 2.71 10.24 4.04
N ILE A 16 3.40 9.25 3.51
CA ILE A 16 4.67 8.75 4.06
C ILE A 16 5.73 9.86 4.08
N ALA A 17 5.90 10.60 2.97
CA ALA A 17 6.89 11.67 2.90
C ALA A 17 6.62 12.76 3.96
N LYS A 18 5.36 13.18 4.13
CA LYS A 18 4.96 14.15 5.15
C LYS A 18 5.18 13.62 6.57
N TYR A 19 4.83 12.36 6.82
CA TYR A 19 5.00 11.75 8.14
C TYR A 19 6.47 11.77 8.58
N PHE A 20 7.37 11.30 7.74
CA PHE A 20 8.78 11.20 8.08
C PHE A 20 9.55 12.53 8.03
N ALA A 21 9.05 13.54 7.33
CA ALA A 21 9.70 14.86 7.25
C ALA A 21 9.79 15.59 8.59
N LYS A 22 9.08 15.15 9.64
CA LYS A 22 9.16 15.71 10.98
C LYS A 22 10.51 15.43 11.65
N ASP A 23 11.01 14.19 11.51
CA ASP A 23 12.15 13.70 12.29
C ASP A 23 13.33 13.27 11.40
N HIS A 24 13.17 13.31 10.07
CA HIS A 24 14.16 12.81 9.11
C HIS A 24 14.35 13.76 7.93
N LEU A 25 15.52 13.67 7.30
CA LEU A 25 15.75 14.33 6.01
C LEU A 25 15.08 13.53 4.90
N VAL A 26 13.88 13.95 4.51
CA VAL A 26 13.11 13.26 3.47
C VAL A 26 13.29 13.93 2.12
N ILE A 27 13.61 13.14 1.11
CA ILE A 27 13.63 13.54 -0.30
C ILE A 27 12.41 12.94 -0.99
N PRO A 28 11.36 13.73 -1.24
CA PRO A 28 10.21 13.27 -2.02
C PRO A 28 10.62 13.13 -3.49
N VAL A 29 10.44 11.91 -4.03
CA VAL A 29 10.86 11.59 -5.40
C VAL A 29 9.63 11.51 -6.31
N THR A 30 9.58 12.40 -7.28
CA THR A 30 8.57 12.46 -8.33
C THR A 30 9.23 12.24 -9.71
N ARG A 31 8.44 12.27 -10.78
CA ARG A 31 8.96 12.17 -12.15
C ARG A 31 9.92 13.32 -12.53
N GLU A 32 9.79 14.46 -11.85
CA GLU A 32 10.65 15.64 -12.04
C GLU A 32 11.99 15.51 -11.33
N THR A 33 12.05 14.70 -10.26
CA THR A 33 13.27 14.50 -9.46
C THR A 33 14.29 13.64 -10.20
N VAL A 34 13.86 12.48 -10.68
CA VAL A 34 14.67 11.53 -11.43
C VAL A 34 13.75 10.56 -12.20
N ASN A 35 14.14 10.22 -13.43
CA ASN A 35 13.46 9.16 -14.16
C ASN A 35 13.85 7.80 -13.59
N LEU A 36 12.96 7.21 -12.80
CA LEU A 36 13.18 5.92 -12.13
C LEU A 36 13.30 4.72 -13.09
N LEU A 37 12.91 4.88 -14.36
CA LEU A 37 13.03 3.84 -15.38
C LEU A 37 14.41 3.85 -16.07
N ASP A 38 15.21 4.89 -15.91
CA ASP A 38 16.55 5.00 -16.46
C ASP A 38 17.60 4.47 -15.45
N PRO A 39 18.23 3.32 -15.72
CA PRO A 39 19.18 2.71 -14.78
C PRO A 39 20.44 3.58 -14.55
N ILE A 40 20.87 4.34 -15.56
CA ILE A 40 22.07 5.19 -15.46
C ILE A 40 21.76 6.39 -14.55
N LEU A 41 20.62 7.04 -14.77
CA LEU A 41 20.19 8.16 -13.94
C LEU A 41 19.94 7.74 -12.49
N VAL A 42 19.32 6.58 -12.27
CA VAL A 42 19.08 6.05 -10.90
C VAL A 42 20.41 5.77 -10.19
N THR A 43 21.34 5.08 -10.85
CA THR A 43 22.66 4.79 -10.25
C THR A 43 23.41 6.08 -9.90
N LYS A 44 23.45 7.04 -10.80
CA LYS A 44 24.10 8.34 -10.56
C LYS A 44 23.42 9.10 -9.40
N TRP A 45 22.08 9.10 -9.38
CA TRP A 45 21.31 9.78 -8.35
C TRP A 45 21.54 9.17 -6.97
N LEU A 46 21.52 7.83 -6.85
CA LEU A 46 21.80 7.11 -5.61
C LEU A 46 23.23 7.38 -5.10
N SER A 47 24.23 7.29 -5.99
CA SER A 47 25.63 7.53 -5.65
C SER A 47 25.88 8.94 -5.13
N ASN A 48 25.22 9.94 -5.69
CA ASN A 48 25.38 11.34 -5.31
C ASN A 48 24.65 11.68 -3.99
N ASN A 49 23.60 10.95 -3.63
CA ASN A 49 22.76 11.31 -2.51
C ASN A 49 23.02 10.50 -1.24
N ARG A 50 23.44 9.25 -1.34
CA ARG A 50 23.68 8.34 -0.20
C ARG A 50 22.52 8.32 0.77
N PHE A 51 21.49 7.54 0.47
CA PHE A 51 20.32 7.37 1.32
C PHE A 51 20.54 6.24 2.31
N ASP A 52 19.99 6.39 3.52
CA ASP A 52 19.89 5.30 4.49
C ASP A 52 18.72 4.37 4.07
N ILE A 53 17.58 4.98 3.71
CA ILE A 53 16.33 4.26 3.44
C ILE A 53 15.73 4.71 2.11
N ILE A 54 15.27 3.73 1.34
CA ILE A 54 14.41 3.95 0.17
C ILE A 54 13.02 3.38 0.48
N ILE A 55 11.97 4.19 0.37
CA ILE A 55 10.58 3.74 0.50
C ILE A 55 9.93 3.84 -0.87
N ASN A 56 9.50 2.69 -1.41
CA ASN A 56 8.91 2.61 -2.74
C ASN A 56 7.37 2.57 -2.69
N ALA A 57 6.74 3.71 -2.93
CA ALA A 57 5.31 3.86 -3.19
C ALA A 57 5.03 4.16 -4.68
N ALA A 58 6.07 4.09 -5.54
CA ALA A 58 5.91 4.35 -6.96
C ALA A 58 5.31 3.13 -7.68
N THR A 59 4.32 3.39 -8.51
CA THR A 59 3.76 2.41 -9.44
C THR A 59 3.38 3.12 -10.73
N THR A 60 3.53 2.45 -11.85
CA THR A 60 2.96 2.90 -13.12
C THR A 60 1.64 2.18 -13.32
N MET A 61 0.59 2.93 -13.56
CA MET A 61 -0.73 2.44 -13.94
C MET A 61 -1.16 3.25 -15.16
N ASN A 62 -1.05 2.65 -16.34
CA ASN A 62 -1.59 3.21 -17.57
C ASN A 62 -2.66 2.25 -18.08
N ASP A 63 -3.88 2.72 -18.21
CA ASP A 63 -5.04 1.93 -18.66
C ASP A 63 -4.89 1.38 -20.09
N SER A 64 -3.86 1.79 -20.85
CA SER A 64 -3.75 1.54 -22.28
C SER A 64 -2.72 0.46 -22.69
N ALA A 65 -1.85 -0.04 -21.79
CA ALA A 65 -0.81 -0.99 -22.18
C ALA A 65 -0.40 -1.91 -21.02
N LEU A 66 -1.16 -2.97 -20.79
CA LEU A 66 -0.95 -3.93 -19.69
C LEU A 66 0.47 -4.49 -19.58
N LEU A 67 1.14 -4.77 -20.70
CA LEU A 67 2.51 -5.30 -20.71
C LEU A 67 3.56 -4.24 -20.32
N ASP A 68 3.35 -2.98 -20.75
CA ASP A 68 4.27 -1.90 -20.44
C ASP A 68 4.26 -1.55 -18.95
N ASP A 69 3.11 -1.68 -18.27
CA ASP A 69 3.02 -1.43 -16.83
C ASP A 69 3.82 -2.45 -16.02
N THR A 70 3.74 -3.74 -16.35
CA THR A 70 4.56 -4.78 -15.70
C THR A 70 6.04 -4.51 -15.92
N ARG A 71 6.44 -4.27 -17.18
CA ARG A 71 7.83 -3.99 -17.55
C ARG A 71 8.36 -2.76 -16.79
N ASN A 72 7.60 -1.68 -16.76
CA ASN A 72 7.99 -0.44 -16.12
C ASN A 72 8.08 -0.60 -14.59
N ASN A 73 7.09 -1.25 -13.97
CA ASN A 73 7.09 -1.50 -12.51
C ASN A 73 8.24 -2.41 -12.09
N LEU A 74 8.53 -3.47 -12.85
CA LEU A 74 9.68 -4.34 -12.60
C LEU A 74 11.00 -3.63 -12.91
N GLY A 75 11.10 -2.89 -13.99
CA GLY A 75 12.31 -2.14 -14.38
C GLY A 75 12.69 -1.12 -13.31
N LEU A 76 11.71 -0.35 -12.80
CA LEU A 76 11.91 0.56 -11.69
C LEU A 76 12.49 -0.17 -10.47
N PHE A 77 11.84 -1.24 -10.03
CA PHE A 77 12.29 -2.03 -8.88
C PHE A 77 13.69 -2.60 -9.09
N MET A 78 13.97 -3.16 -10.27
CA MET A 78 15.29 -3.74 -10.62
C MET A 78 16.40 -2.70 -10.62
N ASN A 79 16.12 -1.45 -10.95
CA ASN A 79 17.10 -0.37 -10.86
C ASN A 79 17.58 -0.16 -9.42
N PHE A 80 16.70 -0.29 -8.42
CA PHE A 80 17.09 -0.25 -7.01
C PHE A 80 17.73 -1.56 -6.55
N TYR A 81 17.22 -2.71 -6.98
CA TYR A 81 17.79 -4.00 -6.66
C TYR A 81 19.27 -4.11 -7.13
N ASN A 82 19.56 -3.66 -8.34
CA ASN A 82 20.92 -3.67 -8.89
C ASN A 82 21.88 -2.69 -8.18
N ASN A 83 21.34 -1.67 -7.50
CA ASN A 83 22.07 -0.67 -6.75
C ASN A 83 21.92 -0.85 -5.21
N ARG A 84 21.54 -2.04 -4.73
CA ARG A 84 21.23 -2.31 -3.31
C ARG A 84 22.37 -2.08 -2.34
N ASN A 85 23.57 -1.95 -2.81
CA ASN A 85 24.77 -1.61 -2.01
C ASN A 85 24.93 -0.10 -1.78
N LEU A 86 24.05 0.75 -2.31
CA LEU A 86 24.09 2.21 -2.17
C LEU A 86 23.09 2.76 -1.13
N PHE A 87 22.39 1.89 -0.41
CA PHE A 87 21.48 2.23 0.69
C PHE A 87 21.35 1.04 1.65
N ASP A 88 20.83 1.27 2.87
CA ASP A 88 20.77 0.22 3.91
C ASP A 88 19.48 -0.59 3.82
N LYS A 89 18.30 0.08 3.59
CA LYS A 89 17.01 -0.58 3.51
C LYS A 89 16.21 -0.10 2.31
N PHE A 90 15.46 -1.06 1.73
CA PHE A 90 14.43 -0.82 0.71
C PHE A 90 13.09 -1.35 1.20
N ILE A 91 12.11 -0.47 1.38
CA ILE A 91 10.76 -0.84 1.78
C ILE A 91 9.85 -0.72 0.57
N ASN A 92 9.35 -1.84 0.07
CA ASN A 92 8.45 -1.90 -1.06
C ASN A 92 7.00 -1.97 -0.58
N PHE A 93 6.18 -0.99 -0.94
CA PHE A 93 4.75 -1.13 -0.80
C PHE A 93 4.22 -1.98 -1.94
N SER A 94 3.76 -3.17 -1.58
CA SER A 94 3.16 -4.14 -2.49
C SER A 94 1.64 -4.15 -2.36
N SER A 95 0.98 -5.12 -2.95
CA SER A 95 -0.47 -5.18 -3.02
C SER A 95 -1.00 -6.60 -2.81
N GLY A 96 -2.13 -6.73 -2.12
CA GLY A 96 -2.86 -8.01 -2.08
C GLY A 96 -3.22 -8.56 -3.46
N ALA A 97 -3.16 -7.75 -4.54
CA ALA A 97 -3.34 -8.21 -5.91
C ALA A 97 -2.33 -9.28 -6.33
N GLU A 98 -1.18 -9.38 -5.67
CA GLU A 98 -0.19 -10.43 -5.91
C GLU A 98 -0.64 -11.85 -5.53
N PHE A 99 -1.77 -11.98 -4.86
CA PHE A 99 -2.41 -13.26 -4.55
C PHE A 99 -3.44 -13.73 -5.60
N ASP A 100 -3.51 -13.06 -6.75
CA ASP A 100 -4.48 -13.34 -7.83
C ASP A 100 -5.94 -13.10 -7.42
N ARG A 101 -6.44 -11.90 -7.67
CA ARG A 101 -7.80 -11.43 -7.32
C ARG A 101 -8.95 -12.24 -7.94
N ARG A 102 -8.67 -13.21 -8.81
CA ARG A 102 -9.67 -14.17 -9.30
C ARG A 102 -10.02 -15.22 -8.27
N ASN A 103 -9.12 -15.44 -7.28
CA ASN A 103 -9.32 -16.39 -6.21
C ASN A 103 -10.07 -15.77 -5.03
N ASP A 104 -10.62 -16.62 -4.18
CA ASP A 104 -11.11 -16.23 -2.85
C ASP A 104 -9.91 -16.05 -1.90
N ILE A 105 -9.43 -14.82 -1.79
CA ILE A 105 -8.27 -14.48 -0.95
C ILE A 105 -8.76 -14.32 0.48
N ASN A 106 -8.81 -15.43 1.20
CA ASN A 106 -9.28 -15.50 2.58
C ASN A 106 -8.13 -15.59 3.56
N GLN A 107 -7.76 -14.47 4.15
CA GLN A 107 -6.71 -14.34 5.15
C GLN A 107 -5.39 -15.02 4.69
N TYR A 108 -4.99 -14.74 3.45
CA TYR A 108 -3.75 -15.29 2.89
C TYR A 108 -2.54 -14.81 3.69
N THR A 109 -1.68 -15.78 4.05
CA THR A 109 -0.38 -15.49 4.67
C THR A 109 0.61 -14.99 3.63
N GLU A 110 1.70 -14.39 4.09
CA GLU A 110 2.71 -13.81 3.22
C GLU A 110 3.37 -14.86 2.32
N GLU A 111 3.57 -16.08 2.82
CA GLU A 111 4.21 -17.19 2.09
C GLU A 111 3.37 -17.67 0.88
N GLN A 112 2.07 -17.39 0.87
CA GLN A 112 1.20 -17.84 -0.22
C GLN A 112 1.51 -17.17 -1.57
N ILE A 113 2.37 -16.13 -1.59
CA ILE A 113 2.89 -15.60 -2.87
C ILE A 113 3.58 -16.68 -3.70
N PHE A 114 4.16 -17.71 -3.08
CA PHE A 114 4.87 -18.77 -3.77
C PHE A 114 3.94 -19.84 -4.37
N SER A 115 2.70 -19.93 -3.90
CA SER A 115 1.70 -20.89 -4.38
C SER A 115 0.77 -20.35 -5.46
N VAL A 116 0.84 -19.05 -5.76
CA VAL A 116 -0.03 -18.39 -6.74
C VAL A 116 0.78 -17.56 -7.73
N MET A 117 0.19 -17.33 -8.93
CA MET A 117 0.75 -16.44 -9.94
C MET A 117 -0.42 -15.66 -10.57
N PRO A 118 -0.51 -14.35 -10.29
CA PRO A 118 -1.55 -13.52 -10.89
C PRO A 118 -1.45 -13.46 -12.40
N VAL A 119 -2.60 -13.33 -13.07
CA VAL A 119 -2.65 -13.17 -14.54
C VAL A 119 -2.75 -11.70 -14.96
N ASP A 120 -3.24 -10.84 -14.06
CA ASP A 120 -3.22 -9.40 -14.34
C ASP A 120 -1.81 -8.84 -14.19
N SER A 121 -1.43 -7.92 -15.09
CA SER A 121 -0.08 -7.38 -15.18
C SER A 121 0.38 -6.68 -13.89
N TYR A 122 -0.52 -6.00 -13.19
CA TYR A 122 -0.22 -5.33 -11.93
C TYR A 122 0.09 -6.34 -10.82
N GLY A 123 -0.82 -7.30 -10.58
CA GLY A 123 -0.63 -8.35 -9.58
C GLY A 123 0.61 -9.20 -9.86
N PHE A 124 0.83 -9.57 -11.13
CA PHE A 124 2.03 -10.30 -11.57
C PHE A 124 3.32 -9.53 -11.23
N GLY A 125 3.39 -8.26 -11.61
CA GLY A 125 4.57 -7.41 -11.31
C GLY A 125 4.82 -7.27 -9.81
N GLN A 126 3.77 -7.12 -8.99
CA GLN A 126 3.90 -7.06 -7.54
C GLN A 126 4.38 -8.39 -6.95
N ASN A 127 3.82 -9.52 -7.40
CA ASN A 127 4.22 -10.87 -6.96
C ASN A 127 5.71 -11.13 -7.22
N ILE A 128 6.21 -10.81 -8.42
CA ILE A 128 7.64 -10.97 -8.74
C ILE A 128 8.53 -10.09 -7.84
N LYS A 129 8.16 -8.82 -7.61
CA LYS A 129 8.92 -7.93 -6.71
C LYS A 129 8.98 -8.49 -5.28
N SER A 130 7.86 -8.98 -4.75
CA SER A 130 7.81 -9.55 -3.40
C SER A 130 8.65 -10.82 -3.29
N ARG A 131 8.63 -11.71 -4.30
CA ARG A 131 9.51 -12.90 -4.35
C ARG A 131 10.99 -12.52 -4.36
N ILE A 132 11.39 -11.52 -5.13
CA ILE A 132 12.78 -11.04 -5.15
C ILE A 132 13.16 -10.43 -3.80
N SER A 133 12.27 -9.64 -3.18
CA SER A 133 12.51 -9.02 -1.88
C SER A 133 12.66 -10.05 -0.76
N TRP A 134 11.95 -11.17 -0.83
CA TRP A 134 11.89 -12.20 0.21
C TRP A 134 13.26 -12.65 0.72
N ASP A 135 14.14 -12.98 -0.19
CA ASP A 135 15.49 -13.48 0.13
C ASP A 135 16.58 -12.37 0.04
N THR A 136 16.20 -11.15 -0.35
CA THR A 136 17.18 -10.06 -0.52
C THR A 136 17.46 -9.38 0.81
N PRO A 137 18.70 -9.35 1.30
CA PRO A 137 19.07 -8.61 2.50
C PRO A 137 18.74 -7.11 2.37
N GLY A 138 18.18 -6.52 3.43
CA GLY A 138 17.80 -5.11 3.46
C GLY A 138 16.51 -4.76 2.72
N PHE A 139 15.86 -5.71 2.04
CA PHE A 139 14.58 -5.50 1.37
C PHE A 139 13.43 -5.97 2.26
N TYR A 140 12.38 -5.15 2.36
CA TYR A 140 11.16 -5.41 3.12
C TYR A 140 9.95 -5.15 2.25
N THR A 141 8.92 -5.96 2.39
CA THR A 141 7.63 -5.78 1.70
C THR A 141 6.54 -5.48 2.73
N ILE A 142 5.82 -4.37 2.54
CA ILE A 142 4.57 -4.09 3.24
C ILE A 142 3.45 -4.23 2.21
N ARG A 143 2.65 -5.28 2.34
CA ARG A 143 1.57 -5.62 1.40
C ARG A 143 0.28 -4.95 1.81
N ILE A 144 -0.19 -4.06 0.96
CA ILE A 144 -1.39 -3.26 1.17
C ILE A 144 -2.55 -3.89 0.38
N PHE A 145 -3.64 -4.26 1.05
CA PHE A 145 -4.87 -4.70 0.38
C PHE A 145 -5.68 -3.50 -0.07
N ASN A 146 -5.96 -2.57 0.83
CA ASN A 146 -6.56 -1.28 0.51
C ASN A 146 -6.19 -0.24 1.58
N CYS A 147 -5.37 0.74 1.24
CA CYS A 147 -5.06 1.86 2.12
C CYS A 147 -6.09 2.97 1.96
N PHE A 148 -6.50 3.58 3.08
CA PHE A 148 -7.45 4.70 3.07
C PHE A 148 -7.00 5.84 3.99
N GLY A 149 -7.54 7.03 3.74
CA GLY A 149 -7.30 8.24 4.54
C GLY A 149 -7.34 9.51 3.71
N LEU A 150 -7.03 10.63 4.36
CA LEU A 150 -7.03 11.95 3.72
C LEU A 150 -6.06 11.98 2.52
N GLY A 151 -6.57 12.42 1.38
CA GLY A 151 -5.79 12.53 0.13
C GLY A 151 -5.99 11.37 -0.84
N GLU A 152 -6.92 10.44 -0.56
CA GLU A 152 -7.34 9.45 -1.56
C GLU A 152 -7.87 10.11 -2.83
N ILE A 153 -7.63 9.45 -3.97
CA ILE A 153 -8.21 9.89 -5.25
C ILE A 153 -9.72 9.73 -5.26
N SER A 154 -10.41 10.58 -6.01
CA SER A 154 -11.87 10.69 -6.02
C SER A 154 -12.62 9.43 -6.46
N THR A 155 -11.95 8.48 -7.08
CA THR A 155 -12.52 7.19 -7.55
C THR A 155 -12.56 6.12 -6.46
N ARG A 156 -11.92 6.33 -5.30
CA ARG A 156 -11.89 5.39 -4.18
C ARG A 156 -13.22 5.42 -3.42
N ILE A 157 -13.45 4.39 -2.62
CA ILE A 157 -14.78 4.16 -2.03
C ILE A 157 -15.21 5.25 -1.05
N PHE A 158 -14.35 5.72 -0.15
CA PHE A 158 -14.70 6.76 0.82
C PHE A 158 -14.96 8.12 0.15
N PRO A 159 -14.11 8.63 -0.76
CA PRO A 159 -14.41 9.86 -1.51
C PRO A 159 -15.69 9.75 -2.35
N ARG A 160 -16.03 8.56 -2.87
CA ARG A 160 -17.29 8.33 -3.58
C ARG A 160 -18.48 8.34 -2.63
N LEU A 161 -18.35 7.70 -1.44
CA LEU A 161 -19.41 7.72 -0.42
C LEU A 161 -19.72 9.14 0.06
N LEU A 162 -18.68 9.96 0.29
CA LEU A 162 -18.84 11.35 0.72
C LEU A 162 -19.57 12.23 -0.32
N LYS A 163 -19.58 11.82 -1.59
CA LYS A 163 -20.31 12.50 -2.68
C LYS A 163 -21.67 11.87 -2.99
N ALA A 164 -21.98 10.71 -2.40
CA ALA A 164 -23.22 10.02 -2.63
C ALA A 164 -24.41 10.72 -1.96
N THR A 165 -25.57 10.68 -2.61
CA THR A 165 -26.84 11.23 -2.11
C THR A 165 -27.90 10.13 -2.11
N LYS A 166 -29.09 10.42 -1.54
CA LYS A 166 -30.24 9.49 -1.58
C LYS A 166 -30.69 9.20 -3.02
N GLU A 167 -30.59 10.21 -3.90
CA GLU A 167 -30.98 10.09 -5.31
C GLU A 167 -29.90 9.39 -6.15
N ASN A 168 -28.64 9.46 -5.71
CA ASN A 168 -27.51 8.83 -6.40
C ASN A 168 -26.59 8.12 -5.37
N PRO A 169 -27.04 6.99 -4.81
CA PRO A 169 -26.29 6.24 -3.81
C PRO A 169 -25.03 5.58 -4.36
N LEU A 170 -24.03 5.38 -3.51
CA LEU A 170 -22.88 4.55 -3.84
C LEU A 170 -23.31 3.11 -4.03
N LYS A 171 -23.03 2.51 -5.17
CA LYS A 171 -23.32 1.11 -5.44
C LYS A 171 -22.18 0.21 -4.98
N ILE A 172 -22.53 -0.78 -4.14
CA ILE A 172 -21.66 -1.88 -3.71
C ILE A 172 -22.07 -3.10 -4.52
N VAL A 173 -21.33 -3.42 -5.57
CA VAL A 173 -21.68 -4.50 -6.51
C VAL A 173 -21.68 -5.86 -5.80
N ASN A 174 -20.65 -6.12 -4.99
CA ASN A 174 -20.52 -7.34 -4.18
C ASN A 174 -20.10 -6.97 -2.76
N ASP A 175 -20.97 -7.14 -1.79
CA ASP A 175 -20.64 -6.94 -0.38
C ASP A 175 -19.95 -8.18 0.17
N ARG A 176 -18.65 -8.07 0.35
CA ARG A 176 -17.75 -9.16 0.74
C ARG A 176 -16.72 -8.67 1.76
N GLU A 177 -16.06 -9.60 2.45
CA GLU A 177 -14.92 -9.25 3.30
C GLU A 177 -13.79 -8.65 2.44
N PHE A 178 -13.33 -7.49 2.89
CA PHE A 178 -12.33 -6.71 2.18
C PHE A 178 -11.48 -5.93 3.19
N ASP A 179 -10.16 -6.14 3.19
CA ASP A 179 -9.30 -5.45 4.15
C ASP A 179 -9.12 -3.98 3.78
N TYR A 180 -9.24 -3.16 4.81
CA TYR A 180 -8.94 -1.73 4.81
C TYR A 180 -7.87 -1.43 5.86
N PHE A 181 -6.86 -0.66 5.52
CA PHE A 181 -5.78 -0.28 6.43
C PHE A 181 -5.57 1.23 6.39
N GLY A 182 -5.62 1.88 7.54
CA GLY A 182 -5.51 3.33 7.64
C GLY A 182 -4.11 3.83 7.32
N VAL A 183 -4.03 5.01 6.70
CA VAL A 183 -2.75 5.58 6.25
C VAL A 183 -1.85 5.99 7.43
N ARG A 184 -2.42 6.37 8.59
CA ARG A 184 -1.64 6.68 9.81
C ARG A 184 -0.99 5.42 10.35
N ASP A 185 -1.72 4.32 10.39
CA ASP A 185 -1.20 3.03 10.81
C ASP A 185 -0.17 2.48 9.82
N LEU A 186 -0.32 2.75 8.52
CA LEU A 186 0.70 2.43 7.53
C LEU A 186 1.99 3.22 7.79
N CYS A 187 1.89 4.50 8.17
CA CYS A 187 3.05 5.31 8.55
C CYS A 187 3.75 4.73 9.79
N LYS A 188 2.99 4.38 10.85
CA LYS A 188 3.53 3.75 12.08
C LYS A 188 4.19 2.41 11.80
N LEU A 189 3.56 1.55 11.00
CA LEU A 189 4.16 0.28 10.60
C LEU A 189 5.46 0.51 9.83
N THR A 190 5.46 1.45 8.89
CA THR A 190 6.66 1.79 8.12
C THR A 190 7.78 2.32 9.02
N GLU A 191 7.45 3.18 10.00
CA GLU A 191 8.38 3.68 11.01
C GLU A 191 9.01 2.54 11.83
N TYR A 192 8.19 1.57 12.25
CA TYR A 192 8.69 0.40 12.95
C TYR A 192 9.67 -0.39 12.07
N VAL A 193 9.34 -0.62 10.79
CA VAL A 193 10.20 -1.36 9.85
C VAL A 193 11.52 -0.63 9.58
N ILE A 194 11.55 0.70 9.46
CA ILE A 194 12.81 1.42 9.22
C ILE A 194 13.73 1.37 10.44
N ASN A 195 13.18 1.35 11.65
CA ASN A 195 13.95 1.42 12.91
C ASN A 195 14.39 0.05 13.43
N ASN A 196 13.86 -1.05 12.91
CA ASN A 196 14.12 -2.39 13.44
C ASN A 196 14.61 -3.36 12.36
N SER A 197 15.37 -4.37 12.78
CA SER A 197 15.65 -5.55 11.97
C SER A 197 14.59 -6.60 12.27
N LEU A 198 13.86 -7.04 11.25
CA LEU A 198 12.76 -7.97 11.40
C LEU A 198 13.15 -9.38 10.96
N SER A 199 12.63 -10.38 11.66
CA SER A 199 12.74 -11.79 11.28
C SER A 199 11.91 -12.07 10.01
N SER A 200 10.68 -11.58 9.97
CA SER A 200 9.86 -11.58 8.76
C SER A 200 9.99 -10.24 8.02
N LYS A 201 10.45 -10.30 6.77
CA LYS A 201 10.62 -9.11 5.92
C LYS A 201 9.39 -8.80 5.08
N ASP A 202 8.38 -9.64 5.14
CA ASP A 202 7.13 -9.51 4.38
C ASP A 202 5.97 -9.45 5.35
N ILE A 203 5.16 -8.39 5.27
CA ILE A 203 4.12 -8.06 6.24
C ILE A 203 2.85 -7.64 5.49
N ASN A 204 1.75 -8.35 5.75
CA ASN A 204 0.42 -7.91 5.33
C ASN A 204 -0.04 -6.75 6.22
N ALA A 205 -0.24 -5.58 5.64
CA ALA A 205 -0.81 -4.41 6.32
C ALA A 205 -2.34 -4.57 6.41
N VAL A 206 -2.79 -5.29 7.44
CA VAL A 206 -4.21 -5.62 7.66
C VAL A 206 -4.53 -5.63 9.15
N TYR A 207 -5.76 -5.29 9.51
CA TYR A 207 -6.25 -5.49 10.87
C TYR A 207 -6.68 -6.93 11.09
N GLN A 208 -6.69 -7.37 12.36
CA GLN A 208 -7.03 -8.73 12.72
C GLN A 208 -8.50 -9.04 12.42
N GLU A 209 -9.39 -8.13 12.78
CA GLU A 209 -10.82 -8.26 12.56
C GLU A 209 -11.16 -7.99 11.08
N LYS A 210 -11.95 -8.89 10.48
CA LYS A 210 -12.37 -8.81 9.08
C LYS A 210 -13.80 -8.28 8.98
N HIS A 211 -14.02 -7.41 8.02
CA HIS A 211 -15.31 -6.76 7.81
C HIS A 211 -15.73 -6.80 6.36
N THR A 212 -17.03 -6.86 6.12
CA THR A 212 -17.56 -6.61 4.77
C THR A 212 -17.44 -5.13 4.41
N ILE A 213 -17.50 -4.83 3.12
CA ILE A 213 -17.45 -3.46 2.61
C ILE A 213 -18.55 -2.61 3.27
N SER A 214 -19.79 -3.11 3.32
CA SER A 214 -20.92 -2.39 3.91
C SER A 214 -20.73 -2.13 5.41
N THR A 215 -20.17 -3.09 6.15
CA THR A 215 -19.86 -2.92 7.56
C THR A 215 -18.88 -1.78 7.79
N VAL A 216 -17.80 -1.70 6.98
CA VAL A 216 -16.82 -0.62 7.06
C VAL A 216 -17.46 0.73 6.73
N LEU A 217 -18.27 0.80 5.68
CA LEU A 217 -18.96 2.04 5.30
C LEU A 217 -20.00 2.48 6.35
N SER A 218 -20.70 1.52 6.96
CA SER A 218 -21.65 1.79 8.05
C SER A 218 -20.94 2.38 9.28
N LYS A 219 -19.82 1.76 9.69
CA LYS A 219 -18.97 2.28 10.78
C LYS A 219 -18.47 3.70 10.44
N PHE A 220 -18.01 3.93 9.21
CA PHE A 220 -17.55 5.24 8.77
C PHE A 220 -18.64 6.31 8.87
N CYS A 221 -19.85 6.01 8.36
CA CYS A 221 -20.98 6.93 8.44
C CYS A 221 -21.36 7.24 9.90
N SER A 222 -21.47 6.21 10.74
CA SER A 222 -21.81 6.39 12.16
C SER A 222 -20.79 7.23 12.91
N LEU A 223 -19.49 6.97 12.72
CA LEU A 223 -18.41 7.69 13.41
C LEU A 223 -18.27 9.15 12.96
N ASN A 224 -18.74 9.49 11.76
CA ASN A 224 -18.66 10.83 11.18
C ASN A 224 -20.01 11.56 11.10
N ASN A 225 -21.08 11.01 11.69
CA ASN A 225 -22.45 11.55 11.66
C ASN A 225 -22.96 11.79 10.22
N LEU A 226 -22.70 10.84 9.33
CA LEU A 226 -23.10 10.87 7.92
C LEU A 226 -24.28 9.93 7.65
N GLU A 227 -25.14 10.32 6.72
CA GLU A 227 -26.17 9.42 6.20
C GLU A 227 -25.53 8.31 5.35
N PRO A 228 -25.96 7.02 5.51
CA PRO A 228 -25.38 5.90 4.76
C PRO A 228 -25.96 5.82 3.34
N ASN A 229 -25.58 6.75 2.48
CA ASN A 229 -26.03 6.83 1.10
C ASN A 229 -25.35 5.78 0.21
N TYR A 230 -25.58 4.49 0.46
CA TYR A 230 -25.10 3.39 -0.37
C TYR A 230 -26.18 2.31 -0.55
N GLN A 231 -26.04 1.54 -1.61
CA GLN A 231 -26.91 0.42 -1.95
C GLN A 231 -26.08 -0.83 -2.26
N ILE A 232 -26.46 -1.95 -1.65
CA ILE A 232 -25.83 -3.25 -1.89
C ILE A 232 -26.60 -3.92 -3.04
N GLU A 233 -25.89 -4.27 -4.13
CA GLU A 233 -26.47 -4.97 -5.28
C GLU A 233 -26.48 -6.49 -5.05
N SER A 234 -25.41 -7.04 -4.44
CA SER A 234 -25.34 -8.46 -4.05
C SER A 234 -24.47 -8.65 -2.82
N VAL A 235 -24.71 -9.74 -2.08
CA VAL A 235 -23.93 -10.16 -0.91
C VAL A 235 -23.07 -11.37 -1.25
N GLY A 236 -21.79 -11.35 -0.84
CA GLY A 236 -20.84 -12.42 -1.10
C GLY A 236 -19.87 -12.11 -2.25
N GLY A 237 -19.21 -13.13 -2.73
CA GLY A 237 -18.12 -13.05 -3.70
C GLY A 237 -16.76 -13.33 -3.09
N ASN A 238 -15.72 -13.40 -3.92
CA ASN A 238 -14.37 -13.70 -3.47
C ASN A 238 -13.87 -12.64 -2.47
N ARG A 239 -13.47 -13.10 -1.30
CA ARG A 239 -12.86 -12.25 -0.26
C ARG A 239 -11.54 -11.68 -0.75
N TYR A 240 -11.14 -10.57 -0.14
CA TYR A 240 -9.86 -9.93 -0.42
C TYR A 240 -9.21 -9.52 0.89
N THR A 241 -8.69 -10.52 1.61
CA THR A 241 -8.17 -10.35 2.97
C THR A 241 -6.83 -11.06 3.16
N GLY A 242 -5.93 -10.45 3.94
CA GLY A 242 -4.66 -11.04 4.33
C GLY A 242 -4.69 -11.53 5.78
N SER A 243 -3.80 -12.45 6.12
CA SER A 243 -3.50 -12.80 7.49
C SER A 243 -2.66 -11.71 8.14
N GLY A 244 -3.05 -11.26 9.32
CA GLY A 244 -2.27 -10.32 10.14
C GLY A 244 -1.22 -11.00 11.02
N ARG A 245 -0.88 -12.28 10.79
CA ARG A 245 0.00 -13.04 11.68
C ARG A 245 1.34 -12.33 11.90
N ASN A 246 2.07 -12.02 10.84
CA ASN A 246 3.39 -11.38 10.95
C ASN A 246 3.30 -9.98 11.55
N LEU A 247 2.26 -9.21 11.24
CA LEU A 247 2.02 -7.89 11.81
C LEU A 247 1.73 -7.96 13.32
N ASN A 248 0.94 -8.94 13.76
CA ASN A 248 0.57 -9.10 15.17
C ASN A 248 1.74 -9.56 16.06
N GLU A 249 2.80 -10.13 15.49
CA GLU A 249 4.03 -10.46 16.20
C GLU A 249 4.92 -9.23 16.45
N LEU A 250 4.64 -8.11 15.78
CA LEU A 250 5.41 -6.88 15.95
C LEU A 250 4.85 -6.06 17.12
N PRO A 251 5.70 -5.50 18.01
CA PRO A 251 5.24 -4.64 19.10
C PRO A 251 4.93 -3.21 18.61
N VAL A 252 4.21 -3.10 17.49
CA VAL A 252 3.76 -1.83 16.93
C VAL A 252 2.36 -1.51 17.44
N GLN A 253 2.18 -0.34 18.05
CA GLN A 253 0.86 0.12 18.50
C GLN A 253 0.11 0.80 17.36
N LEU A 254 -0.78 0.05 16.72
CA LEU A 254 -1.70 0.59 15.71
C LEU A 254 -2.86 1.33 16.37
N LEU A 255 -3.38 2.33 15.68
CA LEU A 255 -4.57 3.09 16.10
C LEU A 255 -5.85 2.28 15.91
N GLY A 256 -5.86 1.41 14.91
CA GLY A 256 -6.96 0.52 14.56
C GLY A 256 -7.99 1.15 13.62
N LEU A 257 -8.81 0.27 13.04
CA LEU A 257 -9.77 0.64 11.98
C LEU A 257 -10.71 1.79 12.41
N GLU A 258 -11.31 1.71 13.58
CA GLU A 258 -12.31 2.69 14.02
C GLU A 258 -11.71 4.09 14.22
N HIS A 259 -10.51 4.16 14.78
CA HIS A 259 -9.79 5.43 14.90
C HIS A 259 -9.50 6.03 13.53
N GLU A 260 -8.97 5.24 12.60
CA GLU A 260 -8.67 5.69 11.25
C GLU A 260 -9.92 6.14 10.48
N LEU A 261 -11.05 5.44 10.65
CA LEU A 261 -12.33 5.84 10.05
C LEU A 261 -12.86 7.15 10.67
N LYS A 262 -12.77 7.30 12.00
CA LYS A 262 -13.23 8.51 12.70
C LYS A 262 -12.47 9.76 12.27
N TYR A 263 -11.17 9.65 12.14
CA TYR A 263 -10.26 10.77 11.82
C TYR A 263 -9.86 10.83 10.34
N TYR A 264 -10.69 10.24 9.46
CA TYR A 264 -10.42 10.14 8.02
C TYR A 264 -10.05 11.47 7.35
N ASN A 265 -10.80 12.54 7.65
CA ASN A 265 -10.61 13.87 7.05
C ASN A 265 -9.57 14.73 7.77
N GLU A 266 -8.97 14.25 8.83
CA GLU A 266 -8.00 15.00 9.60
C GLU A 266 -6.58 14.80 9.06
N PRO A 267 -5.72 15.81 9.18
CA PRO A 267 -4.30 15.66 8.88
C PRO A 267 -3.68 14.49 9.62
N LEU A 268 -2.56 13.99 9.13
CA LEU A 268 -1.86 12.84 9.74
C LEU A 268 -1.38 13.14 11.17
N TYR A 269 -1.34 14.40 11.56
CA TYR A 269 -0.95 14.95 12.87
C TYR A 269 -1.51 16.36 13.06
#